data_9514a3bbc049be28ded224e268802b0e
#
_entry.id   9514a3bbc049be28ded224e268802b0e
#
_cell.length_a   1.000
_cell.length_b   1.000
_cell.length_c   1.000
_cell.angle_alpha   90.00
_cell.angle_beta   90.00
_cell.angle_gamma   90.00
#
_symmetry.space_group_name_H-M   'P 1'
#
loop_
_entity.id
_entity.type
_entity.pdbx_description
1 polymer ?
#
loop_
_entity_poly.entity_id
_entity_poly.type
_entity_poly.pdbx_seq_one_letter_code
_entity_poly.pdbx_strand_id
1 'polypeptide(L)'
;MAHSTAQKILWQLLSAPDSWISGNDLAKRFNISRESVWKAINGLRKNGNNIESRRNLGYRFTGNSRLSADIIDFYTHNHFTNRLYVEDQVSSTQSVAKAFLSHHLVSAPTVFIADHQTAGYGRQGRSFYSPAATGLYFSMILP
;
A
#
# COMPACT_ATOMS: atom_id res chain seq x y z
N MET A 1 1.13 -16.13 -2.64
CA MET A 1 2.58 -15.76 -2.63
C MET A 1 3.03 -15.45 -1.21
N ALA A 2 4.27 -15.74 -0.88
CA ALA A 2 4.80 -15.39 0.43
C ALA A 2 5.02 -13.87 0.52
N HIS A 3 4.56 -13.26 1.61
CA HIS A 3 4.80 -11.84 1.87
C HIS A 3 6.29 -11.55 2.05
N SER A 4 6.75 -10.41 1.54
CA SER A 4 8.13 -9.99 1.73
C SER A 4 8.45 -9.73 3.21
N THR A 5 9.72 -9.79 3.57
CA THR A 5 10.16 -9.47 4.96
C THR A 5 9.73 -8.06 5.37
N ALA A 6 9.84 -7.09 4.46
CA ALA A 6 9.41 -5.72 4.73
C ALA A 6 7.89 -5.63 4.99
N GLN A 7 7.08 -6.32 4.19
CA GLN A 7 5.63 -6.38 4.37
C GLN A 7 5.24 -7.03 5.70
N LYS A 8 5.88 -8.14 6.07
CA LYS A 8 5.66 -8.80 7.37
C LYS A 8 5.98 -7.88 8.55
N ILE A 9 7.08 -7.13 8.47
CA ILE A 9 7.47 -6.16 9.49
C ILE A 9 6.46 -5.02 9.56
N LEU A 10 6.05 -4.46 8.42
CA LEU A 10 5.04 -3.40 8.36
C LEU A 10 3.73 -3.86 9.01
N TRP A 11 3.25 -5.04 8.68
CA TRP A 11 2.01 -5.58 9.25
C TRP A 11 2.11 -5.84 10.74
N GLN A 12 3.30 -6.24 11.24
CA GLN A 12 3.52 -6.38 12.67
C GLN A 12 3.43 -5.02 13.39
N LEU A 13 3.97 -3.96 12.77
CA LEU A 13 3.86 -2.61 13.32
C LEU A 13 2.42 -2.08 13.27
N LEU A 14 1.69 -2.35 12.18
CA LEU A 14 0.27 -1.99 12.04
C LEU A 14 -0.65 -2.73 13.00
N SER A 15 -0.32 -3.96 13.37
CA SER A 15 -1.12 -4.75 14.33
C SER A 15 -0.99 -4.30 15.78
N ALA A 16 -0.01 -3.45 16.07
CA ALA A 16 0.24 -2.90 17.42
C ALA A 16 0.40 -1.37 17.33
N PRO A 17 -0.67 -0.64 16.92
CA PRO A 17 -0.63 0.81 16.75
C PRO A 17 -0.25 1.45 18.08
N ASP A 18 0.52 2.54 18.02
CA ASP A 18 1.01 3.30 19.18
C ASP A 18 1.98 2.56 20.12
N SER A 19 2.33 1.30 19.79
CA SER A 19 3.25 0.49 20.56
C SER A 19 4.64 0.45 19.96
N TRP A 20 5.65 0.42 20.80
CA TRP A 20 7.04 0.21 20.39
C TRP A 20 7.35 -1.28 20.29
N ILE A 21 7.94 -1.70 19.18
CA ILE A 21 8.38 -3.08 18.97
C ILE A 21 9.90 -3.07 18.79
N SER A 22 10.60 -3.84 19.63
CA SER A 22 12.05 -3.87 19.58
C SER A 22 12.56 -4.52 18.28
N GLY A 23 13.71 -4.05 17.78
CA GLY A 23 14.35 -4.67 16.63
C GLY A 23 14.78 -6.12 16.90
N ASN A 24 15.05 -6.47 18.16
CA ASN A 24 15.34 -7.86 18.57
C ASN A 24 14.09 -8.76 18.46
N ASP A 25 12.93 -8.27 18.87
CA ASP A 25 11.70 -9.04 18.79
C ASP A 25 11.28 -9.27 17.35
N LEU A 26 11.41 -8.25 16.50
CA LEU A 26 11.19 -8.38 15.05
C LEU A 26 12.18 -9.39 14.42
N ALA A 27 13.46 -9.30 14.78
CA ALA A 27 14.49 -10.22 14.28
C ALA A 27 14.19 -11.68 14.66
N LYS A 28 13.86 -11.92 15.94
CA LYS A 28 13.48 -13.26 16.43
C LYS A 28 12.20 -13.76 15.77
N ARG A 29 11.15 -12.92 15.72
CA ARG A 29 9.85 -13.30 15.18
C ARG A 29 9.91 -13.75 13.73
N PHE A 30 10.73 -13.09 12.91
CA PHE A 30 10.85 -13.39 11.49
C PHE A 30 12.09 -14.20 11.14
N ASN A 31 12.86 -14.64 12.14
CA ASN A 31 14.10 -15.41 11.97
C ASN A 31 15.09 -14.73 11.00
N ILE A 32 15.37 -13.46 11.23
CA ILE A 32 16.29 -12.62 10.44
C ILE A 32 17.26 -11.88 11.35
N SER A 33 18.32 -11.29 10.77
CA SER A 33 19.25 -10.46 11.52
C SER A 33 18.64 -9.08 11.86
N ARG A 34 19.19 -8.44 12.90
CA ARG A 34 18.84 -7.05 13.25
C ARG A 34 19.15 -6.07 12.11
N GLU A 35 20.24 -6.33 11.37
CA GLU A 35 20.59 -5.55 10.19
C GLU A 35 19.53 -5.67 9.10
N SER A 36 18.98 -6.87 8.89
CA SER A 36 17.87 -7.10 7.95
C SER A 36 16.61 -6.36 8.37
N VAL A 37 16.29 -6.31 9.68
CA VAL A 37 15.19 -5.49 10.20
C VAL A 37 15.42 -4.02 9.88
N TRP A 38 16.62 -3.50 10.18
CA TRP A 38 16.96 -2.10 9.91
C TRP A 38 16.87 -1.75 8.42
N LYS A 39 17.37 -2.61 7.54
CA LYS A 39 17.26 -2.43 6.08
C LYS A 39 15.80 -2.40 5.62
N ALA A 40 14.98 -3.32 6.13
CA ALA A 40 13.56 -3.37 5.82
C ALA A 40 12.82 -2.09 6.28
N ILE A 41 13.06 -1.64 7.51
CA ILE A 41 12.49 -0.39 8.05
C ILE A 41 12.88 0.82 7.18
N ASN A 42 14.14 0.91 6.77
CA ASN A 42 14.59 2.01 5.91
C ASN A 42 13.96 1.95 4.51
N GLY A 43 13.76 0.76 3.96
CA GLY A 43 13.01 0.56 2.72
C GLY A 43 11.55 1.02 2.86
N LEU A 44 10.88 0.63 3.94
CA LEU A 44 9.50 1.06 4.23
C LEU A 44 9.39 2.59 4.37
N ARG A 45 10.35 3.24 5.03
CA ARG A 45 10.39 4.70 5.14
C ARG A 45 10.52 5.39 3.78
N LYS A 46 11.37 4.87 2.90
CA LYS A 46 11.52 5.38 1.52
C LYS A 46 10.22 5.26 0.71
N ASN A 47 9.40 4.27 1.03
CA ASN A 47 8.10 4.05 0.40
C ASN A 47 6.95 4.86 1.06
N GLY A 48 7.27 5.84 1.91
CA GLY A 48 6.30 6.76 2.49
C GLY A 48 5.69 6.30 3.81
N ASN A 49 6.19 5.24 4.43
CA ASN A 49 5.73 4.83 5.76
C ASN A 49 6.47 5.62 6.84
N ASN A 50 5.73 6.27 7.71
CA ASN A 50 6.27 7.01 8.84
C ASN A 50 6.51 6.03 9.99
N ILE A 51 7.76 5.63 10.18
CA ILE A 51 8.16 4.71 11.23
C ILE A 51 9.20 5.42 12.10
N GLU A 52 8.82 5.70 13.33
CA GLU A 52 9.75 6.23 14.32
C GLU A 52 10.69 5.16 14.85
N SER A 53 11.90 5.56 15.23
CA SER A 53 12.82 4.71 15.97
C SER A 53 13.30 5.44 17.22
N ARG A 54 13.34 4.74 18.35
CA ARG A 54 13.85 5.25 19.61
C ARG A 54 14.80 4.24 20.24
N ARG A 55 15.93 4.74 20.73
CA ARG A 55 16.91 3.91 21.42
C ARG A 55 16.25 3.16 22.59
N ASN A 56 16.54 1.88 22.73
CA ASN A 56 16.02 0.95 23.73
C ASN A 56 14.51 0.63 23.65
N LEU A 57 13.74 1.28 22.79
CA LEU A 57 12.32 0.98 22.57
C LEU A 57 12.08 0.23 21.26
N GLY A 58 12.79 0.60 20.19
CA GLY A 58 12.64 -0.02 18.87
C GLY A 58 11.92 0.86 17.87
N TYR A 59 10.90 0.33 17.22
CA TYR A 59 10.18 0.94 16.10
C TYR A 59 8.70 1.08 16.40
N ARG A 60 8.09 2.16 15.90
CA ARG A 60 6.66 2.42 15.99
C ARG A 60 6.15 3.02 14.69
N PHE A 61 5.04 2.49 14.17
CA PHE A 61 4.36 3.08 13.02
C PHE A 61 3.54 4.29 13.47
N THR A 62 3.67 5.42 12.77
CA THR A 62 2.97 6.67 13.12
C THR A 62 2.10 7.20 11.97
N GLY A 63 2.07 6.49 10.85
CA GLY A 63 1.26 6.87 9.70
C GLY A 63 1.96 6.62 8.37
N ASN A 64 1.36 7.09 7.30
CA ASN A 64 1.93 7.03 5.96
C ASN A 64 1.62 8.33 5.19
N SER A 65 2.54 8.69 4.30
CA SER A 65 2.41 9.89 3.45
C SER A 65 1.91 9.58 2.04
N ARG A 66 1.73 8.31 1.70
CA ARG A 66 1.29 7.83 0.38
C ARG A 66 0.30 6.70 0.52
N LEU A 67 -0.56 6.52 -0.47
CA LEU A 67 -1.33 5.29 -0.61
C LEU A 67 -0.38 4.09 -0.77
N SER A 68 -0.69 3.00 -0.09
CA SER A 68 0.14 1.79 -0.08
C SER A 68 -0.73 0.55 -0.22
N ALA A 69 -0.42 -0.27 -1.22
CA ALA A 69 -1.09 -1.55 -1.40
C ALA A 69 -0.92 -2.45 -0.18
N ASP A 70 0.27 -2.47 0.44
CA ASP A 70 0.54 -3.29 1.63
C ASP A 70 -0.31 -2.91 2.83
N ILE A 71 -0.59 -1.60 3.03
CA ILE A 71 -1.45 -1.10 4.10
C ILE A 71 -2.92 -1.43 3.81
N ILE A 72 -3.35 -1.23 2.57
CA ILE A 72 -4.72 -1.55 2.16
C ILE A 72 -4.98 -3.05 2.30
N ASP A 73 -4.05 -3.91 1.85
CA ASP A 73 -4.15 -5.36 2.01
C ASP A 73 -4.21 -5.77 3.49
N PHE A 74 -3.45 -5.11 4.37
CA PHE A 74 -3.53 -5.35 5.80
C PHE A 74 -4.94 -5.09 6.33
N TYR A 75 -5.52 -3.92 6.08
CA TYR A 75 -6.84 -3.54 6.59
C TYR A 75 -8.00 -4.27 5.90
N THR A 76 -7.79 -4.76 4.68
CA THR A 76 -8.77 -5.59 3.97
C THR A 76 -8.56 -7.09 4.20
N HIS A 77 -7.70 -7.48 5.15
CA HIS A 77 -7.38 -8.87 5.47
C HIS A 77 -7.00 -9.70 4.23
N ASN A 78 -6.17 -9.12 3.36
CA ASN A 78 -5.72 -9.73 2.09
C ASN A 78 -6.84 -10.02 1.08
N HIS A 79 -7.99 -9.37 1.22
CA HIS A 79 -9.13 -9.62 0.33
C HIS A 79 -8.81 -9.34 -1.15
N PHE A 80 -7.93 -8.38 -1.41
CA PHE A 80 -7.53 -7.97 -2.76
C PHE A 80 -6.11 -8.40 -3.15
N THR A 81 -5.45 -9.28 -2.40
CA THR A 81 -4.06 -9.69 -2.69
C THR A 81 -3.88 -10.07 -4.17
N ASN A 82 -2.87 -9.48 -4.82
CA ASN A 82 -2.58 -9.58 -6.27
C ASN A 82 -3.66 -9.01 -7.20
N ARG A 83 -4.68 -8.32 -6.68
CA ARG A 83 -5.76 -7.67 -7.43
C ARG A 83 -5.96 -6.21 -7.03
N LEU A 84 -4.98 -5.65 -6.37
CA LEU A 84 -4.93 -4.26 -5.94
C LEU A 84 -3.74 -3.57 -6.59
N TYR A 85 -4.01 -2.58 -7.42
CA TYR A 85 -3.03 -1.77 -8.13
C TYR A 85 -3.10 -0.35 -7.59
N VAL A 86 -2.01 0.12 -7.00
CA VAL A 86 -1.92 1.44 -6.37
C VAL A 86 -0.81 2.23 -7.04
N GLU A 87 -1.14 3.39 -7.59
CA GLU A 87 -0.24 4.25 -8.34
C GLU A 87 -0.26 5.67 -7.78
N ASP A 88 0.87 6.36 -7.82
CA ASP A 88 0.93 7.76 -7.43
C ASP A 88 0.15 8.63 -8.43
N GLN A 89 0.26 8.34 -9.73
CA GLN A 89 -0.40 9.10 -10.79
C GLN A 89 -0.76 8.22 -11.99
N VAL A 90 -1.96 8.42 -12.50
CA VAL A 90 -2.44 7.81 -13.75
C VAL A 90 -3.17 8.86 -14.61
N SER A 91 -3.45 8.54 -15.88
CA SER A 91 -4.35 9.38 -16.69
C SER A 91 -5.78 9.35 -16.10
N SER A 92 -6.30 8.15 -15.89
CA SER A 92 -7.58 7.88 -15.24
C SER A 92 -7.60 6.44 -14.75
N THR A 93 -8.09 6.19 -13.55
CA THR A 93 -8.27 4.82 -13.02
C THR A 93 -9.22 3.99 -13.90
N GLN A 94 -10.24 4.62 -14.49
CA GLN A 94 -11.13 3.96 -15.46
C GLN A 94 -10.41 3.53 -16.74
N SER A 95 -9.51 4.38 -17.26
CA SER A 95 -8.72 4.06 -18.45
C SER A 95 -7.76 2.91 -18.20
N VAL A 96 -7.11 2.91 -17.02
CA VAL A 96 -6.23 1.80 -16.59
C VAL A 96 -7.02 0.51 -16.46
N ALA A 97 -8.18 0.55 -15.79
CA ALA A 97 -9.05 -0.62 -15.65
C ALA A 97 -9.53 -1.18 -16.99
N LYS A 98 -9.93 -0.32 -17.93
CA LYS A 98 -10.32 -0.73 -19.28
C LYS A 98 -9.17 -1.36 -20.06
N ALA A 99 -7.98 -0.77 -20.01
CA ALA A 99 -6.78 -1.33 -20.62
C ALA A 99 -6.41 -2.69 -20.03
N PHE A 100 -6.56 -2.86 -18.72
CA PHE A 100 -6.35 -4.16 -18.06
C PHE A 100 -7.32 -5.22 -18.61
N LEU A 101 -8.60 -4.91 -18.73
CA LEU A 101 -9.62 -5.83 -19.26
C LEU A 101 -9.37 -6.27 -20.70
N SER A 102 -8.69 -5.45 -21.53
CA SER A 102 -8.37 -5.84 -22.91
C SER A 102 -7.33 -6.97 -23.02
N HIS A 103 -6.61 -7.25 -21.93
CA HIS A 103 -5.54 -8.25 -21.89
C HIS A 103 -5.69 -9.32 -20.80
N HIS A 104 -6.69 -9.18 -19.89
CA HIS A 104 -6.84 -10.08 -18.75
C HIS A 104 -8.30 -10.48 -18.55
N LEU A 105 -8.51 -11.75 -18.27
CA LEU A 105 -9.79 -12.23 -17.75
C LEU A 105 -9.83 -11.98 -16.24
N VAL A 106 -10.93 -11.44 -15.76
CA VAL A 106 -11.10 -11.10 -14.35
C VAL A 106 -12.14 -12.06 -13.73
N SER A 107 -11.70 -12.90 -12.80
CA SER A 107 -12.53 -13.88 -12.10
C SER A 107 -12.94 -13.46 -10.69
N ALA A 108 -12.43 -12.33 -10.22
CA ALA A 108 -12.71 -11.76 -8.89
C ALA A 108 -12.50 -10.25 -8.91
N PRO A 109 -13.10 -9.49 -7.98
CA PRO A 109 -12.97 -8.03 -7.93
C PRO A 109 -11.52 -7.57 -7.98
N THR A 110 -11.20 -6.65 -8.90
CA THR A 110 -9.86 -6.09 -9.11
C THR A 110 -9.93 -4.57 -9.01
N VAL A 111 -9.06 -3.97 -8.22
CA VAL A 111 -9.12 -2.56 -7.84
C VAL A 111 -7.90 -1.80 -8.34
N PHE A 112 -8.14 -0.64 -8.91
CA PHE A 112 -7.14 0.32 -9.37
C PHE A 112 -7.34 1.62 -8.61
N ILE A 113 -6.32 2.05 -7.88
CA ILE A 113 -6.33 3.26 -7.05
C ILE A 113 -5.22 4.19 -7.52
N ALA A 114 -5.49 5.50 -7.53
CA ALA A 114 -4.48 6.52 -7.77
C ALA A 114 -4.63 7.69 -6.79
N ASP A 115 -3.50 8.29 -6.41
CA ASP A 115 -3.49 9.53 -5.64
C ASP A 115 -3.81 10.74 -6.50
N HIS A 116 -3.47 10.69 -7.80
CA HIS A 116 -3.68 11.76 -8.77
C HIS A 116 -4.14 11.23 -10.13
N GLN A 117 -5.10 11.91 -10.75
CA GLN A 117 -5.48 11.67 -12.15
C GLN A 117 -5.23 12.91 -13.00
N THR A 118 -4.49 12.76 -14.11
CA THR A 118 -4.19 13.87 -15.03
C THR A 118 -5.31 14.13 -16.04
N ALA A 119 -6.15 13.13 -16.31
CA ALA A 119 -7.26 13.18 -17.26
C ALA A 119 -8.48 12.39 -16.73
N GLY A 120 -8.82 12.61 -15.46
CA GLY A 120 -10.00 12.03 -14.85
C GLY A 120 -11.26 12.48 -15.61
N TYR A 121 -12.22 11.55 -15.79
CA TYR A 121 -13.48 11.85 -16.47
C TYR A 121 -14.69 11.18 -15.82
N GLY A 122 -15.82 11.88 -15.90
CA GLY A 122 -17.12 11.39 -15.48
C GLY A 122 -17.97 10.93 -16.66
N ARG A 123 -19.28 10.87 -16.44
CA ARG A 123 -20.25 10.51 -17.49
C ARG A 123 -20.20 11.52 -18.66
N GLN A 124 -20.41 11.01 -19.86
CA GLN A 124 -20.40 11.81 -21.10
C GLN A 124 -19.06 12.53 -21.35
N GLY A 125 -17.92 11.99 -20.82
CA GLY A 125 -16.61 12.56 -21.04
C GLY A 125 -16.36 13.88 -20.31
N ARG A 126 -17.20 14.28 -19.36
CA ARG A 126 -16.98 15.51 -18.58
C ARG A 126 -15.70 15.39 -17.76
N SER A 127 -14.86 16.41 -17.80
CA SER A 127 -13.61 16.45 -17.02
C SER A 127 -13.92 16.33 -15.52
N PHE A 128 -13.12 15.53 -14.82
CA PHE A 128 -13.17 15.36 -13.37
C PHE A 128 -11.83 15.74 -12.77
N TYR A 129 -11.80 16.83 -12.00
CA TYR A 129 -10.60 17.32 -11.35
C TYR A 129 -10.18 16.43 -10.20
N SER A 130 -8.97 15.86 -10.26
CA SER A 130 -8.49 14.81 -9.36
C SER A 130 -7.07 15.09 -8.88
N PRO A 131 -6.83 16.20 -8.13
CA PRO A 131 -5.49 16.53 -7.62
C PRO A 131 -5.04 15.55 -6.53
N ALA A 132 -3.71 15.44 -6.36
CA ALA A 132 -3.11 14.60 -5.34
C ALA A 132 -3.52 15.02 -3.92
N ALA A 133 -3.55 14.06 -3.00
CA ALA A 133 -3.80 14.25 -1.56
C ALA A 133 -5.13 14.94 -1.20
N THR A 134 -6.11 14.99 -2.09
CA THR A 134 -7.40 15.66 -1.84
C THR A 134 -8.61 14.74 -1.93
N GLY A 135 -8.44 13.53 -2.44
CA GLY A 135 -9.54 12.59 -2.63
C GLY A 135 -9.04 11.15 -2.78
N LEU A 136 -9.98 10.23 -2.87
CA LEU A 136 -9.74 8.84 -3.21
C LEU A 136 -10.26 8.58 -4.62
N TYR A 137 -9.37 8.27 -5.53
CA TYR A 137 -9.70 7.94 -6.92
C TYR A 137 -9.47 6.47 -7.17
N PHE A 138 -10.53 5.75 -7.46
CA PHE A 138 -10.42 4.33 -7.75
C PHE A 138 -11.44 3.85 -8.77
N SER A 139 -11.12 2.74 -9.40
CA SER A 139 -12.03 1.97 -10.25
C SER A 139 -11.96 0.50 -9.85
N MET A 140 -13.09 -0.17 -9.86
CA MET A 140 -13.17 -1.59 -9.57
C MET A 140 -13.78 -2.32 -10.75
N ILE A 141 -13.13 -3.40 -11.16
CA ILE A 141 -13.66 -4.37 -12.10
C ILE A 141 -14.34 -5.46 -11.29
N LEU A 142 -15.58 -5.74 -11.61
CA LEU A 142 -16.33 -6.88 -11.08
C LEU A 142 -16.36 -7.99 -12.14
N PRO A 143 -16.28 -9.27 -11.75
CA PRO A 143 -16.38 -10.41 -12.67
C PRO A 143 -17.77 -10.54 -13.25
#